data_43350da4c543371a58d5cd767b00ab14
#
_entry.id   43350da4c543371a58d5cd767b00ab14
#
_cell.length_a   1.000
_cell.length_b   1.000
_cell.length_c   1.000
_cell.angle_alpha   90.00
_cell.angle_beta   90.00
_cell.angle_gamma   90.00
#
_symmetry.space_group_name_H-M   'P 1'
#
loop_
_entity.id
_entity.type
_entity.pdbx_description
1 polymer ?
#
loop_
_entity_poly.entity_id
_entity_poly.type
_entity_poly.pdbx_seq_one_letter_code
_entity_poly.pdbx_strand_id
1 'polypeptide(L)'
;SAFSGASSKAKTLAMKLYNYCISQPNIPDVEMSFSDANVTAYVDGSSQRTKEITFKADELQSITMKLPSGVKLHNVTTGKTSKAGESVVISGGTKFYLSAPLTQVSDVAGSWSATMKGSITKDYSAYKISTGSGSQDLALVFGEGVDDEKYVDFKVTWVQYASVKVIKKDSKANAKLSGAVFGLYSDADCKNLITKLPATDANGEASAQIVKTQDTVYLKEITAPQGYVVNATATNVKLVASKTSAVTVENKEQLAELTVYKEGQVLTGAEVSESGTVFHYENRRQKNAVYNVYAGADVV
;
A
#
# COMPACT_ATOMS: atom_id res chain seq x y z
N SER A 1 53.27 4.85 -45.63
CA SER A 1 51.91 4.75 -46.15
C SER A 1 51.46 3.30 -46.13
N ALA A 2 50.36 2.97 -45.49
CA ALA A 2 49.81 1.61 -45.38
C ALA A 2 49.53 0.93 -46.76
N PHE A 3 49.60 1.70 -47.84
CA PHE A 3 49.32 1.23 -49.21
C PHE A 3 50.50 1.41 -50.16
N SER A 4 51.74 1.54 -49.66
CA SER A 4 52.90 1.59 -50.52
C SER A 4 53.09 0.22 -51.25
N GLY A 5 53.17 0.23 -52.58
CA GLY A 5 53.22 -0.97 -53.40
C GLY A 5 51.90 -1.53 -53.94
N ALA A 6 50.76 -1.06 -53.43
CA ALA A 6 49.44 -1.48 -53.95
C ALA A 6 49.10 -0.81 -55.30
N SER A 7 48.43 -1.54 -56.20
CA SER A 7 47.99 -1.01 -57.49
C SER A 7 46.95 0.17 -57.24
N SER A 8 46.83 1.08 -58.22
CA SER A 8 45.88 2.18 -58.17
C SER A 8 44.45 1.71 -57.92
N LYS A 9 44.07 0.58 -58.51
CA LYS A 9 42.73 0.00 -58.32
C LYS A 9 42.53 -0.53 -56.89
N ALA A 10 43.54 -1.15 -56.29
CA ALA A 10 43.50 -1.62 -54.91
C ALA A 10 43.41 -0.43 -53.91
N LYS A 11 44.17 0.64 -54.14
CA LYS A 11 44.10 1.87 -53.33
C LYS A 11 42.73 2.51 -53.41
N THR A 12 42.14 2.61 -54.61
CA THR A 12 40.81 3.16 -54.81
C THR A 12 39.74 2.35 -54.07
N LEU A 13 39.82 0.99 -54.13
CA LEU A 13 38.86 0.14 -53.43
C LEU A 13 39.01 0.23 -51.92
N ALA A 14 40.24 0.25 -51.41
CA ALA A 14 40.52 0.41 -49.98
C ALA A 14 40.01 1.77 -49.46
N MET A 15 40.18 2.84 -50.21
CA MET A 15 39.63 4.15 -49.83
C MET A 15 38.10 4.20 -49.89
N LYS A 16 37.49 3.53 -50.86
CA LYS A 16 36.04 3.39 -50.89
C LYS A 16 35.50 2.65 -49.66
N LEU A 17 36.13 1.54 -49.29
CA LEU A 17 35.78 0.76 -48.12
C LEU A 17 35.99 1.59 -46.83
N TYR A 18 37.13 2.25 -46.70
CA TYR A 18 37.42 3.15 -45.57
C TYR A 18 36.34 4.22 -45.44
N ASN A 19 36.06 4.96 -46.52
CA ASN A 19 35.06 6.02 -46.51
C ASN A 19 33.66 5.47 -46.20
N TYR A 20 33.32 4.28 -46.68
CA TYR A 20 32.08 3.61 -46.31
C TYR A 20 32.04 3.31 -44.82
N CYS A 21 33.08 2.72 -44.23
CA CYS A 21 33.13 2.40 -42.79
C CYS A 21 33.02 3.64 -41.92
N ILE A 22 33.73 4.74 -42.25
CA ILE A 22 33.65 5.99 -41.46
C ILE A 22 32.32 6.74 -41.62
N SER A 23 31.58 6.45 -42.71
CA SER A 23 30.24 7.01 -42.92
C SER A 23 29.13 6.25 -42.21
N GLN A 24 29.44 5.08 -41.66
CA GLN A 24 28.46 4.33 -40.90
C GLN A 24 28.23 5.00 -39.52
N PRO A 25 27.02 4.91 -38.98
CA PRO A 25 26.77 5.40 -37.63
C PRO A 25 27.66 4.67 -36.62
N ASN A 26 28.05 5.38 -35.58
CA ASN A 26 28.76 4.79 -34.45
C ASN A 26 27.99 3.59 -33.89
N ILE A 27 28.69 2.65 -33.29
CA ILE A 27 28.03 1.58 -32.53
C ILE A 27 27.13 2.22 -31.51
N PRO A 28 25.85 1.84 -31.47
CA PRO A 28 24.90 2.41 -30.51
C PRO A 28 25.43 2.27 -29.10
N ASP A 29 25.22 3.31 -28.28
CA ASP A 29 25.50 3.23 -26.85
C ASP A 29 24.59 2.15 -26.24
N VAL A 30 25.20 1.15 -25.59
CA VAL A 30 24.48 0.06 -24.92
C VAL A 30 24.00 0.43 -23.53
N GLU A 31 24.24 1.68 -23.09
CA GLU A 31 23.76 2.17 -21.80
C GLU A 31 22.24 2.15 -21.76
N MET A 32 21.71 1.63 -20.65
CA MET A 32 20.28 1.56 -20.39
C MET A 32 19.97 2.11 -19.01
N SER A 33 18.87 2.82 -18.90
CA SER A 33 18.34 3.27 -17.61
C SER A 33 16.83 3.51 -17.70
N PHE A 34 16.18 3.59 -16.55
CA PHE A 34 14.86 4.19 -16.47
C PHE A 34 14.96 5.63 -15.99
N SER A 35 14.04 6.49 -16.41
CA SER A 35 13.95 7.87 -15.89
C SER A 35 13.80 7.93 -14.38
N ASP A 36 13.26 6.84 -13.80
CA ASP A 36 13.18 6.58 -12.38
C ASP A 36 13.18 5.05 -12.18
N ALA A 37 14.21 4.53 -11.52
CA ALA A 37 14.37 3.10 -11.31
C ALA A 37 13.61 2.57 -10.08
N ASN A 38 13.22 3.45 -9.13
CA ASN A 38 12.51 3.09 -7.91
C ASN A 38 11.25 3.95 -7.77
N VAL A 39 10.13 3.40 -8.17
CA VAL A 39 8.87 4.15 -8.27
C VAL A 39 7.89 3.69 -7.20
N THR A 40 7.30 4.63 -6.47
CA THR A 40 6.15 4.38 -5.61
C THR A 40 4.86 4.71 -6.35
N ALA A 41 3.91 3.78 -6.36
CA ALA A 41 2.60 3.99 -6.93
C ALA A 41 1.76 4.94 -6.05
N TYR A 42 0.75 5.54 -6.64
CA TYR A 42 -0.26 6.33 -5.95
C TYR A 42 -1.66 5.88 -6.34
N VAL A 43 -2.64 6.21 -5.51
CA VAL A 43 -4.06 5.88 -5.77
C VAL A 43 -4.61 6.78 -6.86
N ASP A 44 -5.29 6.17 -7.83
CA ASP A 44 -5.97 6.83 -8.94
C ASP A 44 -7.37 6.22 -9.10
N GLY A 45 -8.36 6.86 -8.50
CA GLY A 45 -9.74 6.36 -8.44
C GLY A 45 -9.84 5.01 -7.72
N SER A 46 -10.36 3.99 -8.40
CA SER A 46 -10.53 2.63 -7.88
C SER A 46 -9.29 1.72 -8.07
N SER A 47 -8.20 2.28 -8.59
CA SER A 47 -6.95 1.59 -8.86
C SER A 47 -5.75 2.37 -8.32
N GLN A 48 -4.57 1.85 -8.50
CA GLN A 48 -3.31 2.54 -8.23
C GLN A 48 -2.42 2.48 -9.47
N ARG A 49 -1.56 3.48 -9.63
CA ARG A 49 -0.66 3.58 -10.78
C ARG A 49 0.66 4.26 -10.41
N THR A 50 1.67 4.05 -11.26
CA THR A 50 2.91 4.82 -11.20
C THR A 50 2.75 6.14 -11.96
N LYS A 51 3.64 7.10 -11.71
CA LYS A 51 3.91 8.18 -12.66
C LYS A 51 4.44 7.60 -13.98
N GLU A 52 4.51 8.42 -15.00
CA GLU A 52 5.11 8.02 -16.28
C GLU A 52 6.61 7.85 -16.16
N ILE A 53 7.12 6.80 -16.79
CA ILE A 53 8.51 6.35 -16.77
C ILE A 53 8.97 6.21 -18.22
N THR A 54 10.19 6.63 -18.51
CA THR A 54 10.80 6.44 -19.83
C THR A 54 11.92 5.41 -19.71
N PHE A 55 11.90 4.40 -20.56
CA PHE A 55 13.05 3.51 -20.77
C PHE A 55 14.04 4.20 -21.68
N LYS A 56 15.14 4.67 -21.11
CA LYS A 56 16.22 5.36 -21.79
C LYS A 56 17.20 4.32 -22.31
N ALA A 57 17.15 4.03 -23.58
CA ALA A 57 18.00 3.12 -24.32
C ALA A 57 17.95 3.49 -25.81
N ASP A 58 18.84 2.89 -26.61
CA ASP A 58 18.76 2.98 -28.07
C ASP A 58 17.45 2.33 -28.57
N GLU A 59 16.88 2.84 -29.66
CA GLU A 59 15.62 2.33 -30.23
C GLU A 59 15.69 0.86 -30.66
N LEU A 60 16.88 0.36 -30.95
CA LEU A 60 17.15 -1.04 -31.31
C LEU A 60 17.21 -1.95 -30.07
N GLN A 61 17.37 -1.39 -28.87
CA GLN A 61 17.38 -2.14 -27.63
C GLN A 61 15.95 -2.34 -27.12
N SER A 62 15.71 -3.50 -26.53
CA SER A 62 14.46 -3.79 -25.85
C SER A 62 14.68 -4.72 -24.67
N ILE A 63 13.83 -4.59 -23.67
CA ILE A 63 13.74 -5.52 -22.55
C ILE A 63 12.39 -6.22 -22.57
N THR A 64 12.34 -7.45 -22.05
CA THR A 64 11.09 -8.19 -21.85
C THR A 64 10.80 -8.29 -20.37
N MET A 65 9.77 -7.62 -19.93
CA MET A 65 9.35 -7.56 -18.52
C MET A 65 8.13 -8.44 -18.28
N LYS A 66 8.24 -9.43 -17.38
CA LYS A 66 7.09 -10.21 -16.92
C LYS A 66 6.38 -9.44 -15.81
N LEU A 67 5.13 -9.05 -16.05
CA LEU A 67 4.32 -8.36 -15.08
C LEU A 67 3.72 -9.36 -14.05
N PRO A 68 3.60 -8.98 -12.77
CA PRO A 68 2.82 -9.74 -11.79
C PRO A 68 1.33 -9.81 -12.15
N SER A 69 0.64 -10.82 -11.65
CA SER A 69 -0.81 -10.93 -11.81
C SER A 69 -1.50 -9.65 -11.32
N GLY A 70 -2.42 -9.11 -12.09
CA GLY A 70 -3.12 -7.85 -11.79
C GLY A 70 -2.45 -6.59 -12.33
N VAL A 71 -1.14 -6.62 -12.62
CA VAL A 71 -0.42 -5.46 -13.14
C VAL A 71 -0.56 -5.35 -14.65
N LYS A 72 -0.83 -4.12 -15.14
CA LYS A 72 -0.89 -3.76 -16.57
C LYS A 72 0.14 -2.69 -16.88
N LEU A 73 0.71 -2.74 -18.08
CA LEU A 73 1.53 -1.68 -18.63
C LEU A 73 0.72 -0.86 -19.63
N HIS A 74 0.76 0.46 -19.47
CA HIS A 74 0.17 1.42 -20.38
C HIS A 74 1.30 2.13 -21.14
N ASN A 75 1.47 1.82 -22.39
CA ASN A 75 2.46 2.45 -23.25
C ASN A 75 1.91 3.79 -23.74
N VAL A 76 2.46 4.89 -23.20
CA VAL A 76 2.03 6.27 -23.53
C VAL A 76 2.43 6.64 -24.96
N THR A 77 3.58 6.13 -25.43
CA THR A 77 4.07 6.41 -26.79
C THR A 77 3.15 5.85 -27.87
N THR A 78 2.57 4.67 -27.65
CA THR A 78 1.72 4.00 -28.65
C THR A 78 0.23 4.01 -28.31
N GLY A 79 -0.15 4.43 -27.08
CA GLY A 79 -1.51 4.35 -26.56
C GLY A 79 -2.00 2.93 -26.24
N LYS A 80 -1.16 1.91 -26.34
CA LYS A 80 -1.54 0.51 -26.09
C LYS A 80 -1.44 0.14 -24.62
N THR A 81 -2.35 -0.72 -24.16
CA THR A 81 -2.35 -1.28 -22.81
C THR A 81 -2.21 -2.80 -22.87
N SER A 82 -1.33 -3.37 -22.05
CA SER A 82 -1.15 -4.82 -21.93
C SER A 82 -2.31 -5.49 -21.19
N LYS A 83 -2.45 -6.81 -21.35
CA LYS A 83 -3.25 -7.61 -20.42
C LYS A 83 -2.57 -7.67 -19.05
N ALA A 84 -3.35 -7.90 -17.99
CA ALA A 84 -2.80 -8.06 -16.64
C ALA A 84 -1.95 -9.33 -16.55
N GLY A 85 -0.75 -9.21 -15.96
CA GLY A 85 0.17 -10.33 -15.79
C GLY A 85 0.87 -10.81 -17.06
N GLU A 86 0.81 -10.05 -18.14
CA GLU A 86 1.44 -10.38 -19.42
C GLU A 86 2.96 -10.12 -19.40
N SER A 87 3.70 -10.80 -20.27
CA SER A 87 5.07 -10.42 -20.60
C SER A 87 5.04 -9.33 -21.66
N VAL A 88 5.67 -8.20 -21.39
CA VAL A 88 5.67 -7.03 -22.27
C VAL A 88 7.08 -6.72 -22.77
N VAL A 89 7.18 -6.35 -24.03
CA VAL A 89 8.44 -5.87 -24.63
C VAL A 89 8.43 -4.35 -24.59
N ILE A 90 9.47 -3.76 -24.03
CA ILE A 90 9.68 -2.32 -23.91
C ILE A 90 10.92 -1.96 -24.70
N SER A 91 10.77 -1.20 -25.79
CA SER A 91 11.89 -0.72 -26.61
C SER A 91 12.44 0.61 -26.07
N GLY A 92 13.68 0.93 -26.42
CA GLY A 92 14.29 2.21 -26.07
C GLY A 92 13.44 3.39 -26.50
N GLY A 93 13.42 4.45 -25.71
CA GLY A 93 12.57 5.62 -25.88
C GLY A 93 11.11 5.45 -25.48
N THR A 94 10.65 4.25 -25.10
CA THR A 94 9.25 4.01 -24.71
C THR A 94 8.92 4.70 -23.40
N LYS A 95 7.85 5.51 -23.41
CA LYS A 95 7.24 6.12 -22.25
C LYS A 95 6.03 5.31 -21.81
N PHE A 96 5.97 4.92 -20.55
CA PHE A 96 4.91 4.07 -20.02
C PHE A 96 4.61 4.34 -18.55
N TYR A 97 3.50 3.83 -18.06
CA TYR A 97 3.22 3.69 -16.63
C TYR A 97 2.61 2.32 -16.35
N LEU A 98 2.71 1.88 -15.09
CA LEU A 98 2.08 0.65 -14.63
C LEU A 98 0.85 0.96 -13.79
N SER A 99 -0.19 0.13 -13.91
CA SER A 99 -1.38 0.19 -13.06
C SER A 99 -1.72 -1.16 -12.46
N ALA A 100 -2.37 -1.16 -11.30
CA ALA A 100 -2.79 -2.36 -10.59
C ALA A 100 -4.04 -2.09 -9.75
N PRO A 101 -4.81 -3.14 -9.35
CA PRO A 101 -5.85 -3.02 -8.35
C PRO A 101 -5.30 -2.52 -7.01
N LEU A 102 -6.15 -1.91 -6.16
CA LEU A 102 -5.75 -1.49 -4.80
C LEU A 102 -5.33 -2.67 -3.90
N THR A 103 -5.69 -3.90 -4.26
CA THR A 103 -5.32 -5.13 -3.56
C THR A 103 -3.96 -5.69 -3.97
N GLN A 104 -3.27 -5.05 -4.94
CA GLN A 104 -1.96 -5.51 -5.41
C GLN A 104 -0.92 -5.43 -4.30
N VAL A 105 -0.24 -6.55 -4.02
CA VAL A 105 0.79 -6.66 -2.99
C VAL A 105 2.15 -7.06 -3.55
N SER A 106 2.18 -7.71 -4.73
CA SER A 106 3.42 -8.14 -5.37
C SER A 106 4.05 -7.00 -6.14
N ASP A 107 5.22 -6.55 -5.70
CA ASP A 107 6.00 -5.53 -6.39
C ASP A 107 6.39 -5.97 -7.81
N VAL A 108 6.61 -5.01 -8.69
CA VAL A 108 7.37 -5.22 -9.92
C VAL A 108 8.82 -4.94 -9.57
N ALA A 109 9.66 -5.94 -9.55
CA ALA A 109 11.07 -5.77 -9.26
C ALA A 109 11.90 -6.79 -10.06
N GLY A 110 13.02 -6.34 -10.60
CA GLY A 110 13.92 -7.20 -11.34
C GLY A 110 15.05 -6.43 -11.99
N SER A 111 15.91 -7.21 -12.61
CA SER A 111 17.03 -6.76 -13.42
C SER A 111 16.87 -7.39 -14.81
N TRP A 112 16.94 -6.60 -15.84
CA TRP A 112 16.72 -7.05 -17.21
C TRP A 112 17.92 -6.70 -18.08
N SER A 113 18.40 -7.67 -18.87
CA SER A 113 19.34 -7.41 -19.96
C SER A 113 18.59 -7.00 -21.23
N ALA A 114 19.19 -6.14 -22.03
CA ALA A 114 18.62 -5.76 -23.30
C ALA A 114 18.79 -6.86 -24.34
N THR A 115 17.76 -7.04 -25.15
CA THR A 115 17.87 -7.73 -26.42
C THR A 115 18.06 -6.69 -27.51
N MET A 116 19.17 -6.71 -28.20
CA MET A 116 19.43 -5.87 -29.37
C MET A 116 18.95 -6.53 -30.65
N LYS A 117 18.41 -5.73 -31.56
CA LYS A 117 18.14 -6.19 -32.92
C LYS A 117 19.42 -6.10 -33.72
N GLY A 118 19.97 -7.25 -34.08
CA GLY A 118 21.22 -7.39 -34.87
C GLY A 118 22.38 -7.84 -34.02
N SER A 119 23.43 -8.28 -34.68
CA SER A 119 24.68 -8.70 -34.06
C SER A 119 25.64 -7.52 -34.05
N ILE A 120 25.99 -7.02 -32.87
CA ILE A 120 27.01 -5.99 -32.72
C ILE A 120 28.29 -6.68 -32.25
N THR A 121 29.32 -6.62 -33.09
CA THR A 121 30.65 -7.13 -32.75
C THR A 121 31.50 -5.94 -32.31
N LYS A 122 31.87 -5.89 -31.03
CA LYS A 122 32.67 -4.80 -30.45
C LYS A 122 34.18 -4.95 -30.61
N ASP A 123 34.66 -6.16 -30.62
CA ASP A 123 36.07 -6.45 -30.72
C ASP A 123 36.43 -7.07 -32.08
N TYR A 124 37.43 -6.48 -32.70
CA TYR A 124 37.97 -6.96 -33.95
C TYR A 124 39.45 -7.35 -33.77
N SER A 125 39.79 -8.57 -34.11
CA SER A 125 41.19 -8.98 -34.27
C SER A 125 41.55 -8.95 -35.77
N ALA A 126 42.49 -8.10 -36.12
CA ALA A 126 42.98 -8.03 -37.49
C ALA A 126 44.32 -8.75 -37.58
N TYR A 127 44.37 -9.76 -38.38
CA TYR A 127 45.60 -10.50 -38.66
C TYR A 127 46.09 -10.16 -40.06
N LYS A 128 47.34 -9.70 -40.14
CA LYS A 128 48.04 -9.55 -41.41
C LYS A 128 48.86 -10.79 -41.69
N ILE A 129 48.54 -11.48 -42.76
CA ILE A 129 49.35 -12.57 -43.26
C ILE A 129 50.31 -12.00 -44.36
N SER A 130 51.55 -11.84 -44.01
CA SER A 130 52.57 -11.39 -45.01
C SER A 130 53.07 -12.58 -45.79
N THR A 131 52.79 -12.55 -47.06
CA THR A 131 53.35 -13.51 -48.04
C THR A 131 54.57 -12.89 -48.65
N GLY A 132 55.68 -13.61 -48.78
CA GLY A 132 56.99 -13.08 -49.20
C GLY A 132 56.99 -12.21 -50.44
N SER A 133 58.13 -11.64 -50.78
CA SER A 133 58.29 -10.65 -51.89
C SER A 133 57.69 -11.16 -53.22
N GLY A 134 56.73 -10.41 -53.75
CA GLY A 134 56.04 -10.70 -55.00
C GLY A 134 54.61 -11.25 -54.86
N SER A 135 54.11 -11.48 -53.63
CA SER A 135 52.74 -11.94 -53.35
C SER A 135 51.97 -10.91 -52.60
N GLN A 136 50.64 -10.98 -52.69
CA GLN A 136 49.75 -10.04 -52.04
C GLN A 136 49.57 -10.42 -50.58
N ASP A 137 49.79 -9.47 -49.66
CA ASP A 137 49.44 -9.64 -48.23
C ASP A 137 47.93 -9.78 -48.05
N LEU A 138 47.52 -10.72 -47.21
CA LEU A 138 46.12 -10.96 -46.85
C LEU A 138 45.86 -10.37 -45.45
N ALA A 139 44.82 -9.62 -45.31
CA ALA A 139 44.30 -9.17 -44.01
C ALA A 139 43.01 -9.93 -43.68
N LEU A 140 43.03 -10.64 -42.58
CA LEU A 140 41.86 -11.31 -42.04
C LEU A 140 41.38 -10.51 -40.82
N VAL A 141 40.12 -10.18 -40.81
CA VAL A 141 39.47 -9.51 -39.67
C VAL A 141 38.47 -10.49 -39.08
N PHE A 142 38.66 -10.84 -37.85
CA PHE A 142 37.71 -11.64 -37.08
C PHE A 142 37.09 -10.76 -36.00
N GLY A 143 35.79 -10.78 -35.89
CA GLY A 143 35.07 -10.18 -34.77
C GLY A 143 34.63 -11.29 -33.83
N GLU A 144 35.05 -11.27 -32.59
CA GLU A 144 34.37 -12.00 -31.53
C GLU A 144 33.22 -11.08 -31.01
N GLY A 145 32.02 -11.61 -31.03
CA GLY A 145 30.89 -10.94 -30.36
C GLY A 145 31.18 -10.96 -28.86
N VAL A 146 31.51 -9.82 -28.28
CA VAL A 146 31.49 -9.69 -26.84
C VAL A 146 30.05 -9.36 -26.48
N ASP A 147 29.38 -10.32 -25.89
CA ASP A 147 28.10 -10.11 -25.21
C ASP A 147 28.38 -9.30 -23.93
N ASP A 148 28.54 -7.99 -24.08
CA ASP A 148 28.55 -7.07 -22.94
C ASP A 148 27.10 -6.95 -22.46
N GLU A 149 26.65 -7.96 -21.70
CA GLU A 149 25.30 -7.97 -21.11
C GLU A 149 25.20 -6.86 -20.07
N LYS A 150 24.61 -5.75 -20.45
CA LYS A 150 24.25 -4.69 -19.51
C LYS A 150 22.84 -4.94 -18.98
N TYR A 151 22.70 -4.73 -17.69
CA TYR A 151 21.46 -4.90 -16.97
C TYR A 151 20.91 -3.56 -16.54
N VAL A 152 19.59 -3.46 -16.49
CA VAL A 152 18.88 -2.31 -15.94
C VAL A 152 17.93 -2.79 -14.84
N ASP A 153 18.04 -2.15 -13.68
CA ASP A 153 17.20 -2.44 -12.53
C ASP A 153 15.96 -1.55 -12.52
N PHE A 154 14.84 -2.11 -12.11
CA PHE A 154 13.60 -1.37 -11.97
C PHE A 154 12.75 -1.95 -10.84
N LYS A 155 12.15 -1.07 -10.03
CA LYS A 155 11.27 -1.47 -8.94
C LYS A 155 10.06 -0.55 -8.84
N VAL A 156 8.87 -1.16 -8.69
CA VAL A 156 7.63 -0.46 -8.33
C VAL A 156 7.15 -0.98 -6.99
N THR A 157 6.95 -0.07 -6.05
CA THR A 157 6.31 -0.36 -4.76
C THR A 157 4.87 0.11 -4.80
N TRP A 158 3.94 -0.81 -4.58
CA TRP A 158 2.50 -0.54 -4.56
C TRP A 158 2.04 -0.01 -3.20
N VAL A 159 1.02 0.85 -3.22
CA VAL A 159 0.32 1.26 -2.00
C VAL A 159 -0.38 0.04 -1.40
N GLN A 160 -0.09 -0.26 -0.15
CA GLN A 160 -0.67 -1.39 0.56
C GLN A 160 -1.89 -0.93 1.37
N TYR A 161 -2.98 -1.68 1.33
CA TYR A 161 -4.17 -1.47 2.15
C TYR A 161 -4.34 -2.62 3.13
N ALA A 162 -4.93 -2.31 4.29
CA ALA A 162 -5.38 -3.29 5.25
C ALA A 162 -6.74 -2.85 5.81
N SER A 163 -7.55 -3.81 6.24
CA SER A 163 -8.84 -3.53 6.88
C SER A 163 -8.79 -3.91 8.35
N VAL A 164 -9.42 -3.10 9.19
CA VAL A 164 -9.66 -3.41 10.61
C VAL A 164 -11.16 -3.56 10.81
N LYS A 165 -11.56 -4.66 11.46
CA LYS A 165 -12.95 -4.95 11.82
C LYS A 165 -13.05 -5.08 13.34
N VAL A 166 -13.99 -4.37 13.93
CA VAL A 166 -14.33 -4.48 15.35
C VAL A 166 -15.58 -5.33 15.50
N ILE A 167 -15.59 -6.18 16.51
CA ILE A 167 -16.75 -6.95 16.98
C ILE A 167 -17.02 -6.53 18.42
N LYS A 168 -18.11 -5.80 18.63
CA LYS A 168 -18.49 -5.25 19.94
C LYS A 168 -19.46 -6.16 20.68
N LYS A 169 -19.15 -6.45 21.94
CA LYS A 169 -19.95 -7.36 22.77
C LYS A 169 -20.13 -6.85 24.20
N ASP A 170 -21.20 -7.35 24.82
CA ASP A 170 -21.38 -7.30 26.28
C ASP A 170 -20.41 -8.28 26.96
N SER A 171 -19.79 -7.85 28.05
CA SER A 171 -18.78 -8.65 28.77
C SER A 171 -19.37 -9.81 29.58
N LYS A 172 -20.67 -9.79 29.88
CA LYS A 172 -21.36 -10.85 30.65
C LYS A 172 -22.28 -11.68 29.77
N ALA A 173 -23.18 -11.02 29.04
CA ALA A 173 -24.17 -11.67 28.20
C ALA A 173 -23.64 -12.13 26.85
N ASN A 174 -22.43 -11.70 26.45
CA ASN A 174 -21.85 -11.94 25.14
C ASN A 174 -22.73 -11.44 23.96
N ALA A 175 -23.72 -10.61 24.26
CA ALA A 175 -24.62 -10.02 23.28
C ALA A 175 -23.87 -9.02 22.39
N LYS A 176 -24.30 -8.88 21.14
CA LYS A 176 -23.75 -7.90 20.20
C LYS A 176 -24.25 -6.51 20.56
N LEU A 177 -23.38 -5.50 20.50
CA LEU A 177 -23.68 -4.15 20.90
C LEU A 177 -23.51 -3.19 19.72
N SER A 178 -24.59 -2.50 19.36
CA SER A 178 -24.61 -1.43 18.35
C SER A 178 -24.32 -0.07 18.97
N GLY A 179 -23.86 0.89 18.12
CA GLY A 179 -23.68 2.28 18.50
C GLY A 179 -22.31 2.64 19.09
N ALA A 180 -21.40 1.69 19.27
CA ALA A 180 -20.03 1.99 19.68
C ALA A 180 -19.22 2.63 18.54
N VAL A 181 -18.43 3.67 18.84
CA VAL A 181 -17.55 4.34 17.89
C VAL A 181 -16.09 4.14 18.31
N PHE A 182 -15.25 3.78 17.36
CA PHE A 182 -13.83 3.53 17.57
C PHE A 182 -12.95 4.47 16.74
N GLY A 183 -11.78 4.82 17.28
CA GLY A 183 -10.70 5.45 16.55
C GLY A 183 -9.56 4.48 16.30
N LEU A 184 -8.96 4.56 15.11
CA LEU A 184 -7.68 3.92 14.79
C LEU A 184 -6.58 4.97 14.87
N TYR A 185 -5.51 4.65 15.60
CA TYR A 185 -4.39 5.54 15.88
C TYR A 185 -3.07 4.91 15.42
N SER A 186 -2.12 5.76 15.03
CA SER A 186 -0.79 5.30 14.63
C SER A 186 0.15 5.03 15.80
N ASP A 187 -0.18 5.52 16.99
CA ASP A 187 0.64 5.45 18.21
C ASP A 187 -0.11 4.83 19.40
N ALA A 188 0.64 4.26 20.32
CA ALA A 188 0.10 3.57 21.50
C ALA A 188 -0.63 4.52 22.50
N ASP A 189 -0.24 5.79 22.53
CA ASP A 189 -0.87 6.82 23.36
C ASP A 189 -2.20 7.31 22.77
N CYS A 190 -2.55 6.87 21.55
CA CYS A 190 -3.76 7.28 20.81
C CYS A 190 -3.88 8.80 20.65
N LYS A 191 -2.77 9.47 20.33
CA LYS A 191 -2.72 10.92 20.04
C LYS A 191 -2.91 11.23 18.57
N ASN A 192 -2.41 10.35 17.68
CA ASN A 192 -2.43 10.56 16.23
C ASN A 192 -3.50 9.69 15.58
N LEU A 193 -4.68 10.27 15.38
CA LEU A 193 -5.82 9.60 14.77
C LEU A 193 -5.57 9.38 13.27
N ILE A 194 -5.67 8.13 12.81
CA ILE A 194 -5.66 7.77 11.38
C ILE A 194 -7.07 7.95 10.80
N THR A 195 -8.07 7.31 11.44
CA THR A 195 -9.48 7.39 11.03
C THR A 195 -10.40 6.97 12.17
N LYS A 196 -11.70 7.34 12.06
CA LYS A 196 -12.77 6.79 12.90
C LYS A 196 -13.51 5.70 12.12
N LEU A 197 -13.86 4.62 12.80
CA LEU A 197 -14.78 3.64 12.26
C LEU A 197 -16.21 4.19 12.35
N PRO A 198 -17.13 3.76 11.47
CA PRO A 198 -18.56 4.00 11.67
C PRO A 198 -19.00 3.39 13.00
N ALA A 199 -20.18 3.82 13.51
CA ALA A 199 -20.77 3.18 14.68
C ALA A 199 -21.03 1.69 14.41
N THR A 200 -20.84 0.84 15.43
CA THR A 200 -21.15 -0.59 15.29
C THR A 200 -22.62 -0.80 14.94
N ASP A 201 -22.88 -1.68 14.01
CA ASP A 201 -24.21 -2.04 13.52
C ASP A 201 -24.98 -2.97 14.49
N ALA A 202 -26.15 -3.48 14.07
CA ALA A 202 -26.95 -4.43 14.84
C ALA A 202 -26.22 -5.74 15.13
N ASN A 203 -25.21 -6.11 14.34
CA ASN A 203 -24.36 -7.27 14.57
C ASN A 203 -23.18 -6.96 15.50
N GLY A 204 -23.10 -5.73 16.02
CA GLY A 204 -21.98 -5.26 16.81
C GLY A 204 -20.69 -5.05 15.96
N GLU A 205 -20.81 -4.87 14.66
CA GLU A 205 -19.66 -4.82 13.76
C GLU A 205 -19.44 -3.42 13.19
N ALA A 206 -18.17 -3.04 13.10
CA ALA A 206 -17.73 -1.86 12.36
C ALA A 206 -16.40 -2.15 11.67
N SER A 207 -16.14 -1.58 10.50
CA SER A 207 -14.88 -1.77 9.79
C SER A 207 -14.42 -0.50 9.08
N ALA A 208 -13.09 -0.39 8.90
CA ALA A 208 -12.47 0.62 8.08
C ALA A 208 -11.30 0.02 7.30
N GLN A 209 -11.12 0.49 6.07
CA GLN A 209 -9.94 0.22 5.26
C GLN A 209 -9.00 1.42 5.36
N ILE A 210 -7.71 1.15 5.57
CA ILE A 210 -6.67 2.17 5.70
C ILE A 210 -5.46 1.83 4.84
N VAL A 211 -4.67 2.82 4.49
CA VAL A 211 -3.34 2.61 3.89
C VAL A 211 -2.42 2.03 4.95
N LYS A 212 -1.79 0.89 4.65
CA LYS A 212 -0.85 0.24 5.54
C LYS A 212 0.52 0.93 5.45
N THR A 213 0.74 1.92 6.29
CA THR A 213 2.04 2.61 6.42
C THR A 213 2.94 2.02 7.50
N GLN A 214 2.37 1.17 8.36
CA GLN A 214 3.05 0.50 9.48
C GLN A 214 2.41 -0.87 9.75
N ASP A 215 3.07 -1.72 10.53
CA ASP A 215 2.59 -3.09 10.80
C ASP A 215 1.60 -3.17 11.96
N THR A 216 1.54 -2.17 12.82
CA THR A 216 0.66 -2.16 13.99
C THR A 216 -0.02 -0.81 14.13
N VAL A 217 -1.34 -0.82 14.36
CA VAL A 217 -2.14 0.35 14.72
C VAL A 217 -2.85 0.08 16.05
N TYR A 218 -3.40 1.13 16.67
CA TYR A 218 -4.05 1.05 17.96
C TYR A 218 -5.52 1.41 17.82
N LEU A 219 -6.37 0.52 18.30
CA LEU A 219 -7.82 0.69 18.32
C LEU A 219 -8.25 1.14 19.71
N LYS A 220 -9.00 2.23 19.80
CA LYS A 220 -9.54 2.73 21.08
C LYS A 220 -10.99 3.13 20.93
N GLU A 221 -11.83 2.76 21.89
CA GLU A 221 -13.21 3.18 21.93
C GLU A 221 -13.31 4.67 22.25
N ILE A 222 -14.06 5.41 21.45
CA ILE A 222 -14.32 6.84 21.63
C ILE A 222 -15.68 7.03 22.29
N THR A 223 -16.69 6.26 21.86
CA THR A 223 -18.06 6.32 22.38
C THR A 223 -18.54 4.90 22.64
N ALA A 224 -19.00 4.63 23.86
CA ALA A 224 -19.63 3.36 24.20
C ALA A 224 -21.08 3.29 23.69
N PRO A 225 -21.64 2.09 23.53
CA PRO A 225 -23.07 1.89 23.37
C PRO A 225 -23.85 2.50 24.54
N GLN A 226 -25.11 2.88 24.28
CA GLN A 226 -25.98 3.39 25.33
C GLN A 226 -26.13 2.38 26.48
N GLY A 227 -25.96 2.83 27.71
CA GLY A 227 -26.05 2.00 28.92
C GLY A 227 -24.76 1.24 29.27
N TYR A 228 -23.64 1.52 28.57
CA TYR A 228 -22.37 0.90 28.80
C TYR A 228 -21.27 1.89 29.17
N VAL A 229 -20.28 1.42 29.91
CA VAL A 229 -19.08 2.19 30.26
C VAL A 229 -18.06 2.11 29.13
N VAL A 230 -17.48 3.24 28.74
CA VAL A 230 -16.43 3.29 27.72
C VAL A 230 -15.23 2.42 28.13
N ASN A 231 -14.77 1.55 27.22
CA ASN A 231 -13.52 0.83 27.41
C ASN A 231 -12.34 1.69 26.94
N ALA A 232 -11.69 2.35 27.89
CA ALA A 232 -10.58 3.26 27.60
C ALA A 232 -9.28 2.57 27.18
N THR A 233 -9.22 1.23 27.21
CA THR A 233 -8.01 0.46 26.85
C THR A 233 -7.75 0.49 25.36
N ALA A 234 -6.56 0.92 24.97
CA ALA A 234 -6.10 0.83 23.60
C ALA A 234 -5.68 -0.63 23.29
N THR A 235 -6.18 -1.16 22.19
CA THR A 235 -5.83 -2.51 21.71
C THR A 235 -4.95 -2.39 20.49
N ASN A 236 -3.78 -3.04 20.50
CA ASN A 236 -2.92 -3.12 19.33
C ASN A 236 -3.51 -4.05 18.28
N VAL A 237 -3.44 -3.66 17.02
CA VAL A 237 -3.98 -4.40 15.87
C VAL A 237 -2.86 -4.56 14.84
N LYS A 238 -2.46 -5.81 14.59
CA LYS A 238 -1.49 -6.11 13.54
C LYS A 238 -2.16 -6.04 12.17
N LEU A 239 -1.60 -5.23 11.29
CA LEU A 239 -2.08 -5.06 9.92
C LEU A 239 -1.37 -6.04 8.98
N VAL A 240 -2.14 -6.72 8.15
CA VAL A 240 -1.64 -7.56 7.06
C VAL A 240 -2.19 -6.99 5.75
N ALA A 241 -1.29 -6.77 4.79
CA ALA A 241 -1.66 -6.22 3.49
C ALA A 241 -2.77 -7.04 2.81
N SER A 242 -3.78 -6.35 2.29
CA SER A 242 -4.96 -6.91 1.62
C SER A 242 -5.80 -7.86 2.47
N LYS A 243 -5.65 -7.84 3.80
CA LYS A 243 -6.44 -8.66 4.73
C LYS A 243 -7.18 -7.81 5.75
N THR A 244 -8.19 -8.42 6.36
CA THR A 244 -8.95 -7.85 7.47
C THR A 244 -8.45 -8.43 8.79
N SER A 245 -8.02 -7.55 9.70
CA SER A 245 -7.70 -7.91 11.09
C SER A 245 -8.93 -7.65 11.94
N ALA A 246 -9.47 -8.71 12.58
CA ALA A 246 -10.65 -8.61 13.43
C ALA A 246 -10.26 -8.51 14.91
N VAL A 247 -10.93 -7.64 15.66
CA VAL A 247 -10.72 -7.42 17.09
C VAL A 247 -12.07 -7.45 17.81
N THR A 248 -12.16 -8.23 18.90
CA THR A 248 -13.32 -8.21 19.79
C THR A 248 -13.05 -7.24 20.94
N VAL A 249 -13.98 -6.34 21.20
CA VAL A 249 -13.95 -5.39 22.33
C VAL A 249 -15.21 -5.54 23.13
N GLU A 250 -15.05 -5.68 24.44
CA GLU A 250 -16.17 -5.88 25.38
C GLU A 250 -16.39 -4.65 26.23
N ASN A 251 -17.66 -4.35 26.56
CA ASN A 251 -18.03 -3.32 27.53
C ASN A 251 -18.81 -3.92 28.70
N LYS A 252 -18.68 -3.26 29.84
CA LYS A 252 -19.49 -3.54 31.04
C LYS A 252 -20.69 -2.59 31.05
N GLU A 253 -21.84 -3.11 31.48
CA GLU A 253 -23.02 -2.29 31.71
C GLU A 253 -22.70 -1.18 32.71
N GLN A 254 -23.26 -0.02 32.47
CA GLN A 254 -23.26 1.09 33.42
C GLN A 254 -24.35 0.84 34.44
N LEU A 255 -23.94 0.49 35.64
CA LEU A 255 -24.87 0.27 36.74
C LEU A 255 -25.06 1.57 37.53
N ALA A 256 -26.28 1.81 37.95
CA ALA A 256 -26.62 2.86 38.89
C ALA A 256 -27.27 2.27 40.13
N GLU A 257 -27.00 2.84 41.29
CA GLU A 257 -27.64 2.48 42.55
C GLU A 257 -28.64 3.57 42.92
N LEU A 258 -29.87 3.18 43.22
CA LEU A 258 -30.90 4.05 43.71
C LEU A 258 -31.18 3.72 45.17
N THR A 259 -30.90 4.64 46.08
CA THR A 259 -31.23 4.51 47.50
C THR A 259 -32.41 5.40 47.80
N VAL A 260 -33.52 4.82 48.27
CA VAL A 260 -34.75 5.53 48.62
C VAL A 260 -34.97 5.49 50.14
N TYR A 261 -35.16 6.63 50.75
CA TYR A 261 -35.54 6.75 52.14
C TYR A 261 -36.96 7.20 52.25
N LYS A 262 -37.78 6.49 53.04
CA LYS A 262 -39.12 6.90 53.43
C LYS A 262 -39.05 7.55 54.76
N GLU A 263 -39.53 8.79 54.87
CA GLU A 263 -39.71 9.47 56.12
C GLU A 263 -41.20 9.83 56.26
N GLY A 264 -41.63 9.92 57.48
CA GLY A 264 -43.01 10.34 57.82
C GLY A 264 -43.16 10.65 59.29
N GLN A 265 -44.23 11.35 59.61
CA GLN A 265 -44.58 11.70 60.98
C GLN A 265 -45.06 10.44 61.71
N VAL A 266 -44.48 10.19 62.87
CA VAL A 266 -44.84 9.09 63.78
C VAL A 266 -45.28 9.74 65.05
N LEU A 267 -46.47 9.33 65.55
CA LEU A 267 -46.99 9.77 66.85
C LEU A 267 -46.01 9.26 67.93
N THR A 268 -45.44 10.17 68.68
CA THR A 268 -44.49 9.92 69.77
C THR A 268 -45.06 10.06 71.13
N GLY A 269 -46.17 10.74 71.26
CA GLY A 269 -46.86 10.93 72.52
C GLY A 269 -48.20 11.71 72.39
N ALA A 270 -48.99 11.68 73.43
CA ALA A 270 -50.15 12.47 73.55
C ALA A 270 -50.26 13.01 75.01
N GLU A 271 -50.52 14.28 75.11
CA GLU A 271 -50.79 14.92 76.39
C GLU A 271 -52.29 15.22 76.50
N VAL A 272 -52.93 14.77 77.59
CA VAL A 272 -54.36 15.00 77.87
C VAL A 272 -54.47 16.05 78.95
N SER A 273 -55.24 17.13 78.68
CA SER A 273 -55.53 18.19 79.62
C SER A 273 -57.03 18.45 79.66
N GLU A 274 -57.52 19.25 80.62
CA GLU A 274 -58.91 19.66 80.67
C GLU A 274 -59.37 20.43 79.42
N SER A 275 -58.42 21.01 78.68
CA SER A 275 -58.69 21.77 77.47
C SER A 275 -58.63 20.92 76.17
N GLY A 276 -58.33 19.61 76.29
CA GLY A 276 -58.19 18.69 75.13
C GLY A 276 -56.93 17.85 75.08
N THR A 277 -56.76 17.08 73.99
CA THR A 277 -55.56 16.19 73.76
C THR A 277 -54.70 16.84 72.73
N VAL A 278 -53.41 16.98 73.07
CA VAL A 278 -52.34 17.41 72.12
C VAL A 278 -51.51 16.20 71.73
N PHE A 279 -51.36 15.98 70.43
CA PHE A 279 -50.58 14.90 69.87
C PHE A 279 -49.22 15.40 69.43
N HIS A 280 -48.12 14.67 69.78
CA HIS A 280 -46.79 14.99 69.44
C HIS A 280 -46.32 14.04 68.32
N TYR A 281 -45.76 14.60 67.27
CA TYR A 281 -45.24 13.84 66.09
C TYR A 281 -43.80 14.17 65.87
N GLU A 282 -43.03 13.17 65.47
CA GLU A 282 -41.69 13.33 65.02
C GLU A 282 -41.49 12.71 63.62
N ASN A 283 -40.67 13.34 62.77
CA ASN A 283 -40.28 12.75 61.52
C ASN A 283 -39.26 11.63 61.80
N ARG A 284 -39.65 10.43 61.45
CA ARG A 284 -38.76 9.25 61.56
C ARG A 284 -38.73 8.43 60.25
N ARG A 285 -37.58 7.74 59.99
CA ARG A 285 -37.50 6.80 58.91
C ARG A 285 -38.51 5.67 59.09
N GLN A 286 -39.25 5.40 58.01
CA GLN A 286 -40.30 4.38 57.99
C GLN A 286 -39.74 3.10 57.38
N LYS A 287 -39.97 1.97 58.03
CA LYS A 287 -39.61 0.65 57.51
C LYS A 287 -40.74 0.08 56.64
N ASN A 288 -40.41 -0.90 55.76
CA ASN A 288 -41.36 -1.68 54.99
C ASN A 288 -42.17 -0.89 53.94
N ALA A 289 -41.71 0.29 53.52
CA ALA A 289 -42.29 0.96 52.37
C ALA A 289 -41.85 0.23 51.09
N VAL A 290 -42.79 -0.08 50.20
CA VAL A 290 -42.56 -0.72 48.93
C VAL A 290 -42.59 0.35 47.83
N TYR A 291 -41.58 0.34 46.96
CA TYR A 291 -41.49 1.24 45.81
C TYR A 291 -41.33 0.42 44.52
N ASN A 292 -41.99 0.83 43.48
CA ASN A 292 -41.76 0.37 42.13
C ASN A 292 -40.89 1.39 41.41
N VAL A 293 -39.84 0.91 40.72
CA VAL A 293 -39.02 1.76 39.84
C VAL A 293 -39.45 1.48 38.41
N TYR A 294 -39.82 2.51 37.69
CA TYR A 294 -40.24 2.43 36.29
C TYR A 294 -39.19 3.13 35.42
N ALA A 295 -38.94 2.58 34.23
CA ALA A 295 -38.23 3.33 33.19
C ALA A 295 -39.18 4.48 32.74
N GLY A 296 -38.81 5.72 33.00
CA GLY A 296 -39.53 6.91 32.55
C GLY A 296 -38.94 7.50 31.29
N ALA A 297 -39.77 8.20 30.52
CA ALA A 297 -39.27 9.22 29.62
C ALA A 297 -38.65 10.33 30.48
N ASP A 298 -37.57 10.97 29.98
CA ASP A 298 -36.93 12.08 30.68
C ASP A 298 -37.98 13.08 31.15
N VAL A 299 -38.07 13.24 32.46
CA VAL A 299 -38.86 14.34 33.05
C VAL A 299 -37.96 15.55 32.96
N VAL A 300 -38.27 16.45 32.02
CA VAL A 300 -37.64 17.76 31.87
C VAL A 300 -37.99 18.65 33.03
#